data_52b409d71fab4598b23ba7117109836b
#
_entry.id   52b409d71fab4598b23ba7117109836b
#
_cell.length_a   1.000
_cell.length_b   1.000
_cell.length_c   1.000
_cell.angle_alpha   90.00
_cell.angle_beta   90.00
_cell.angle_gamma   90.00
#
_symmetry.space_group_name_H-M   'P 1'
#
loop_
_entity.id
_entity.type
_entity.pdbx_description
1 polymer ?
#
loop_
_entity_poly.entity_id
_entity_poly.type
_entity_poly.pdbx_seq_one_letter_code
_entity_poly.pdbx_strand_id
1 'polypeptide(L)'
;MINTKFKNWAIYQSIYHPKRTLTSALIITLVMGFGLQHFVIEDDMMKMIPKSVKTRVVWEEVKDEFGNTDLIFVAFGTEGKNLFQNKAMSDLWDFTKALEALPEVEEIRSLTNLDRMENEDGFLLIDDLVSTKNLSLEEIADIKDYLIRNPELKKRVISQNDDFFNIVVIPNDNTNDQTSIVKIVATAEKLLSGYDLHFGGPPYLVGIVSNLVRADAMFLVRIGLVMMVMILLASLRSVAGVFMVLSVIILSLIGMMGSMGWIRGLTGSDRFVFSIMNTSMPIILMTIANSDSVHFLTKFFKKLRITGDKAKAIEQSIDSLMLPIFLTSITTAAAFLSLVFAPIEYMTGYGVSIAIGISWAWILSTTLLPSLIMLKDWPLNSRAIRKPGLLERIVDKFGSKIIKFPRSILIGGLLLVAVGIYGIKLVTTEVNMFSFFEKGNKIRDSLEFLDKKMLGAMDLEFLINGDMKDPELLQQISQLQDYVEKNPSVSITISIVDVIKRMHRTVMDDDPDYETVPEDRAKVNNLYTMYSMSGDPDDLTSLVDYEYSKALVTAILKNVSTKNSVLFVNDIEHFVDQNFTQYKDITATGQLVVLRDMVELVIKSSVISICCLLYTSPSPRDRG
;
A
#
# COMPACT_ATOMS: atom_id res chain seq x y z
N MET A 1 -37.67 14.46 -0.79
CA MET A 1 -38.68 14.26 0.30
C MET A 1 -38.95 12.77 0.45
N ILE A 2 -38.82 12.19 1.65
CA ILE A 2 -39.23 10.82 1.88
C ILE A 2 -40.71 10.71 1.58
N ASN A 3 -41.06 9.81 0.67
CA ASN A 3 -42.44 9.55 0.32
C ASN A 3 -43.20 9.14 1.60
N THR A 4 -44.25 9.85 1.98
CA THR A 4 -45.12 9.52 3.13
C THR A 4 -45.56 8.04 3.12
N LYS A 5 -45.63 7.44 1.93
CA LYS A 5 -45.93 6.02 1.74
C LYS A 5 -44.85 5.10 2.35
N PHE A 6 -43.55 5.41 2.16
CA PHE A 6 -42.46 4.60 2.73
C PHE A 6 -42.43 4.71 4.26
N LYS A 7 -42.59 5.91 4.80
CA LYS A 7 -42.69 6.12 6.26
C LYS A 7 -43.83 5.30 6.85
N ASN A 8 -45.04 5.42 6.30
CA ASN A 8 -46.20 4.66 6.79
C ASN A 8 -46.02 3.13 6.63
N TRP A 9 -45.40 2.72 5.54
CA TRP A 9 -45.05 1.30 5.33
C TRP A 9 -44.06 0.79 6.39
N ALA A 10 -43.00 1.54 6.69
CA ALA A 10 -42.01 1.17 7.70
C ALA A 10 -42.63 1.07 9.10
N ILE A 11 -43.50 2.04 9.47
CA ILE A 11 -44.27 2.02 10.72
C ILE A 11 -45.15 0.77 10.77
N TYR A 12 -45.94 0.52 9.72
CA TYR A 12 -46.85 -0.61 9.64
C TYR A 12 -46.12 -1.95 9.76
N GLN A 13 -45.05 -2.14 8.97
CA GLN A 13 -44.27 -3.39 9.00
C GLN A 13 -43.59 -3.62 10.36
N SER A 14 -43.02 -2.58 10.94
CA SER A 14 -42.30 -2.71 12.22
C SER A 14 -43.24 -3.00 13.42
N ILE A 15 -44.44 -2.45 13.40
CA ILE A 15 -45.39 -2.61 14.53
C ILE A 15 -46.24 -3.86 14.36
N TYR A 16 -46.86 -4.08 13.20
CA TYR A 16 -47.83 -5.17 13.00
C TYR A 16 -47.21 -6.47 12.49
N HIS A 17 -46.03 -6.39 11.81
CA HIS A 17 -45.35 -7.57 11.26
C HIS A 17 -43.87 -7.65 11.65
N PRO A 18 -43.48 -7.47 12.94
CA PRO A 18 -42.09 -7.38 13.35
C PRO A 18 -41.26 -8.64 13.02
N LYS A 19 -41.87 -9.83 13.12
CA LYS A 19 -41.18 -11.10 12.76
C LYS A 19 -40.88 -11.19 11.27
N ARG A 20 -41.81 -10.74 10.41
CA ARG A 20 -41.58 -10.72 8.93
C ARG A 20 -40.48 -9.72 8.56
N THR A 21 -40.46 -8.57 9.19
CA THR A 21 -39.42 -7.56 8.97
C THR A 21 -38.03 -8.07 9.38
N LEU A 22 -37.97 -8.75 10.55
CA LEU A 22 -36.74 -9.39 11.02
C LEU A 22 -36.23 -10.45 10.04
N THR A 23 -37.12 -11.39 9.63
CA THR A 23 -36.73 -12.46 8.69
C THR A 23 -36.32 -11.91 7.32
N SER A 24 -37.05 -10.92 6.81
CA SER A 24 -36.69 -10.27 5.52
C SER A 24 -35.33 -9.56 5.60
N ALA A 25 -35.05 -8.83 6.66
CA ALA A 25 -33.75 -8.17 6.86
C ALA A 25 -32.60 -9.18 6.94
N LEU A 26 -32.81 -10.29 7.66
CA LEU A 26 -31.82 -11.37 7.75
C LEU A 26 -31.58 -12.05 6.39
N ILE A 27 -32.65 -12.38 5.66
CA ILE A 27 -32.53 -13.02 4.34
C ILE A 27 -31.79 -12.11 3.36
N ILE A 28 -32.16 -10.82 3.29
CA ILE A 28 -31.49 -9.88 2.38
C ILE A 28 -30.01 -9.72 2.78
N THR A 29 -29.71 -9.59 4.07
CA THR A 29 -28.32 -9.50 4.53
C THR A 29 -27.54 -10.79 4.23
N LEU A 30 -28.16 -11.97 4.37
CA LEU A 30 -27.54 -13.23 3.98
C LEU A 30 -27.22 -13.27 2.49
N VAL A 31 -28.18 -12.89 1.64
CA VAL A 31 -27.95 -12.81 0.18
C VAL A 31 -26.80 -11.85 -0.15
N MET A 32 -26.78 -10.67 0.48
CA MET A 32 -25.63 -9.74 0.34
C MET A 32 -24.34 -10.40 0.84
N GLY A 33 -24.37 -11.08 2.00
CA GLY A 33 -23.24 -11.75 2.61
C GLY A 33 -22.64 -12.90 1.77
N PHE A 34 -23.43 -13.55 0.93
CA PHE A 34 -22.92 -14.55 -0.03
C PHE A 34 -21.85 -13.98 -0.97
N GLY A 35 -21.85 -12.69 -1.21
CA GLY A 35 -20.79 -12.02 -1.99
C GLY A 35 -19.40 -12.12 -1.36
N LEU A 36 -19.28 -12.43 -0.06
CA LEU A 36 -17.99 -12.66 0.60
C LEU A 36 -17.18 -13.79 -0.05
N GLN A 37 -17.80 -14.70 -0.81
CA GLN A 37 -17.09 -15.73 -1.58
C GLN A 37 -16.20 -15.14 -2.67
N HIS A 38 -16.53 -13.95 -3.17
CA HIS A 38 -15.77 -13.22 -4.20
C HIS A 38 -14.94 -12.08 -3.61
N PHE A 39 -14.84 -12.03 -2.28
CA PHE A 39 -14.07 -11.02 -1.59
C PHE A 39 -12.58 -11.33 -1.71
N VAL A 40 -11.81 -10.40 -2.27
CA VAL A 40 -10.36 -10.53 -2.47
C VAL A 40 -9.66 -9.39 -1.78
N ILE A 41 -8.51 -9.71 -1.21
CA ILE A 41 -7.61 -8.75 -0.58
C ILE A 41 -6.41 -8.60 -1.52
N GLU A 42 -6.11 -7.37 -1.89
CA GLU A 42 -5.00 -7.02 -2.77
C GLU A 42 -4.24 -5.84 -2.15
N ASP A 43 -2.96 -6.03 -1.90
CA ASP A 43 -2.12 -5.04 -1.23
C ASP A 43 -0.99 -4.51 -2.14
N ASP A 44 -0.97 -4.88 -3.42
CA ASP A 44 -0.02 -4.37 -4.41
C ASP A 44 -0.26 -2.87 -4.67
N MET A 45 0.76 -2.05 -4.38
CA MET A 45 0.69 -0.60 -4.54
C MET A 45 0.63 -0.17 -6.00
N MET A 46 1.32 -0.90 -6.90
CA MET A 46 1.29 -0.61 -8.33
C MET A 46 -0.12 -0.73 -8.91
N LYS A 47 -0.87 -1.75 -8.48
CA LYS A 47 -2.25 -1.95 -8.92
C LYS A 47 -3.22 -0.86 -8.44
N MET A 48 -2.83 -0.03 -7.46
CA MET A 48 -3.62 1.14 -7.03
C MET A 48 -3.57 2.27 -8.05
N ILE A 49 -2.50 2.36 -8.84
CA ILE A 49 -2.34 3.35 -9.91
C ILE A 49 -3.21 2.93 -11.11
N PRO A 50 -3.97 3.87 -11.70
CA PRO A 50 -4.77 3.57 -12.88
C PRO A 50 -3.93 3.02 -14.05
N LYS A 51 -4.46 2.05 -14.77
CA LYS A 51 -3.81 1.47 -15.97
C LYS A 51 -3.51 2.48 -17.08
N SER A 52 -4.11 3.66 -17.03
CA SER A 52 -3.89 4.75 -17.98
C SER A 52 -2.71 5.66 -17.60
N VAL A 53 -2.12 5.51 -16.43
CA VAL A 53 -0.97 6.31 -16.00
C VAL A 53 0.30 5.74 -16.64
N LYS A 54 1.12 6.63 -17.22
CA LYS A 54 2.31 6.25 -17.98
C LYS A 54 3.26 5.36 -17.17
N THR A 55 3.49 5.69 -15.91
CA THR A 55 4.35 4.91 -15.01
C THR A 55 3.92 3.46 -14.90
N ARG A 56 2.60 3.20 -14.79
CA ARG A 56 2.09 1.82 -14.72
C ARG A 56 2.23 1.08 -16.04
N VAL A 57 1.95 1.76 -17.17
CA VAL A 57 2.11 1.16 -18.51
C VAL A 57 3.56 0.73 -18.72
N VAL A 58 4.50 1.62 -18.40
CA VAL A 58 5.93 1.33 -18.57
C VAL A 58 6.42 0.27 -17.58
N TRP A 59 5.91 0.28 -16.36
CA TRP A 59 6.24 -0.77 -15.39
C TRP A 59 5.74 -2.16 -15.84
N GLU A 60 4.51 -2.25 -16.40
CA GLU A 60 4.02 -3.49 -17.00
C GLU A 60 4.90 -3.91 -18.21
N GLU A 61 5.32 -2.96 -19.07
CA GLU A 61 6.23 -3.23 -20.19
C GLU A 61 7.61 -3.72 -19.72
N VAL A 62 8.18 -3.09 -18.69
CA VAL A 62 9.46 -3.53 -18.11
C VAL A 62 9.36 -4.95 -17.57
N LYS A 63 8.27 -5.27 -16.87
CA LYS A 63 8.04 -6.61 -16.35
C LYS A 63 7.88 -7.67 -17.44
N ASP A 64 7.18 -7.34 -18.51
CA ASP A 64 6.97 -8.24 -19.64
C ASP A 64 8.27 -8.50 -20.44
N GLU A 65 9.16 -7.50 -20.53
CA GLU A 65 10.38 -7.56 -21.33
C GLU A 65 11.61 -8.07 -20.54
N PHE A 66 11.79 -7.60 -19.30
CA PHE A 66 12.99 -7.84 -18.48
C PHE A 66 12.73 -8.80 -17.31
N GLY A 67 11.53 -9.36 -17.20
CA GLY A 67 11.13 -10.19 -16.07
C GLY A 67 10.78 -9.39 -14.82
N ASN A 68 10.74 -10.06 -13.69
CA ASN A 68 10.40 -9.40 -12.43
C ASN A 68 11.54 -8.50 -11.94
N THR A 69 11.28 -7.20 -11.83
CA THR A 69 12.23 -6.21 -11.29
C THR A 69 12.04 -5.94 -9.79
N ASP A 70 11.10 -6.62 -9.16
CA ASP A 70 10.84 -6.51 -7.72
C ASP A 70 11.95 -7.17 -6.90
N LEU A 71 12.80 -6.38 -6.26
CA LEU A 71 13.99 -6.84 -5.55
C LEU A 71 13.74 -7.04 -4.06
N ILE A 72 14.14 -8.20 -3.52
CA ILE A 72 14.23 -8.45 -2.08
C ILE A 72 15.70 -8.41 -1.68
N PHE A 73 16.05 -7.48 -0.81
CA PHE A 73 17.41 -7.38 -0.25
C PHE A 73 17.50 -8.18 1.03
N VAL A 74 18.50 -9.06 1.10
CA VAL A 74 18.83 -9.82 2.30
C VAL A 74 20.27 -9.51 2.66
N ALA A 75 20.49 -8.82 3.77
CA ALA A 75 21.81 -8.57 4.30
C ALA A 75 22.04 -9.44 5.54
N PHE A 76 23.16 -10.15 5.59
CA PHE A 76 23.55 -10.91 6.77
C PHE A 76 25.02 -10.77 7.10
N GLY A 77 25.33 -10.72 8.38
CA GLY A 77 26.70 -10.56 8.88
C GLY A 77 26.73 -10.34 10.38
N THR A 78 27.84 -9.80 10.86
CA THR A 78 27.97 -9.34 12.26
C THR A 78 28.86 -8.12 12.27
N GLU A 79 28.39 -7.02 12.84
CA GLU A 79 29.10 -5.75 12.85
C GLU A 79 30.56 -5.91 13.33
N GLY A 80 31.50 -5.41 12.52
CA GLY A 80 32.94 -5.46 12.81
C GLY A 80 33.62 -6.82 12.62
N LYS A 81 32.92 -7.85 12.11
CA LYS A 81 33.54 -9.13 11.79
C LYS A 81 33.73 -9.29 10.29
N ASN A 82 34.95 -9.52 9.86
CA ASN A 82 35.27 -9.77 8.45
C ASN A 82 34.62 -11.07 7.98
N LEU A 83 33.92 -11.03 6.86
CA LEU A 83 33.19 -12.16 6.25
C LEU A 83 34.05 -12.97 5.26
N PHE A 84 35.25 -12.52 4.88
CA PHE A 84 36.19 -13.29 4.06
C PHE A 84 36.85 -14.38 4.89
N GLN A 85 36.05 -15.36 5.33
CA GLN A 85 36.43 -16.52 6.13
C GLN A 85 35.66 -17.74 5.64
N ASN A 86 36.28 -18.91 5.68
CA ASN A 86 35.72 -20.17 5.17
C ASN A 86 34.29 -20.43 5.67
N LYS A 87 34.02 -20.17 6.95
CA LYS A 87 32.70 -20.42 7.52
C LYS A 87 31.64 -19.48 6.90
N ALA A 88 31.89 -18.17 6.85
CA ALA A 88 30.93 -17.22 6.33
C ALA A 88 30.68 -17.42 4.83
N MET A 89 31.73 -17.74 4.06
CA MET A 89 31.65 -18.08 2.64
C MET A 89 30.85 -19.37 2.41
N SER A 90 31.09 -20.39 3.23
CA SER A 90 30.32 -21.64 3.18
C SER A 90 28.84 -21.44 3.57
N ASP A 91 28.58 -20.64 4.58
CA ASP A 91 27.19 -20.31 4.99
C ASP A 91 26.45 -19.49 3.89
N LEU A 92 27.16 -18.59 3.21
CA LEU A 92 26.65 -17.87 2.04
C LEU A 92 26.29 -18.82 0.90
N TRP A 93 27.20 -19.76 0.57
CA TRP A 93 26.96 -20.78 -0.44
C TRP A 93 25.72 -21.63 -0.13
N ASP A 94 25.63 -22.15 1.09
CA ASP A 94 24.47 -22.96 1.50
C ASP A 94 23.18 -22.19 1.43
N PHE A 95 23.21 -20.92 1.82
CA PHE A 95 22.02 -20.05 1.77
C PHE A 95 21.61 -19.75 0.33
N THR A 96 22.55 -19.38 -0.55
CA THR A 96 22.27 -19.14 -1.98
C THR A 96 21.66 -20.38 -2.63
N LYS A 97 22.28 -21.56 -2.43
CA LYS A 97 21.76 -22.83 -3.00
C LYS A 97 20.40 -23.24 -2.41
N ALA A 98 20.15 -22.94 -1.16
CA ALA A 98 18.85 -23.18 -0.55
C ALA A 98 17.75 -22.27 -1.12
N LEU A 99 18.07 -21.02 -1.46
CA LEU A 99 17.15 -20.10 -2.11
C LEU A 99 16.88 -20.48 -3.57
N GLU A 100 17.93 -20.88 -4.34
CA GLU A 100 17.80 -21.37 -5.72
C GLU A 100 16.87 -22.60 -5.82
N ALA A 101 16.81 -23.40 -4.77
CA ALA A 101 15.92 -24.57 -4.72
C ALA A 101 14.45 -24.22 -4.42
N LEU A 102 14.13 -22.97 -4.09
CA LEU A 102 12.77 -22.54 -3.81
C LEU A 102 12.03 -22.22 -5.12
N PRO A 103 10.86 -22.81 -5.38
CA PRO A 103 10.07 -22.51 -6.57
C PRO A 103 9.50 -21.09 -6.59
N GLU A 104 9.55 -20.38 -5.45
CA GLU A 104 9.14 -19.01 -5.28
C GLU A 104 10.23 -17.99 -5.68
N VAL A 105 11.43 -18.45 -6.00
CA VAL A 105 12.58 -17.63 -6.39
C VAL A 105 12.84 -17.84 -7.88
N GLU A 106 12.97 -16.77 -8.62
CA GLU A 106 13.30 -16.76 -10.04
C GLU A 106 14.80 -16.63 -10.24
N GLU A 107 15.41 -15.61 -9.61
CA GLU A 107 16.83 -15.31 -9.73
C GLU A 107 17.42 -14.88 -8.39
N ILE A 108 18.70 -15.16 -8.18
CA ILE A 108 19.46 -14.69 -7.01
C ILE A 108 20.74 -14.04 -7.50
N ARG A 109 21.04 -12.87 -6.94
CA ARG A 109 22.31 -12.17 -7.16
C ARG A 109 23.06 -12.10 -5.83
N SER A 110 24.15 -12.82 -5.75
CA SER A 110 25.01 -12.91 -4.57
C SER A 110 26.48 -12.98 -4.98
N LEU A 111 27.39 -12.93 -4.02
CA LEU A 111 28.81 -13.11 -4.29
C LEU A 111 29.12 -14.49 -4.92
N THR A 112 28.30 -15.52 -4.65
CA THR A 112 28.53 -16.90 -5.13
C THR A 112 28.16 -17.13 -6.59
N ASN A 113 27.36 -16.25 -7.19
CA ASN A 113 26.98 -16.29 -8.61
C ASN A 113 27.30 -14.97 -9.32
N LEU A 114 28.33 -14.28 -8.86
CA LEU A 114 28.86 -13.09 -9.52
C LEU A 114 29.88 -13.49 -10.57
N ASP A 115 29.74 -12.95 -11.77
CA ASP A 115 30.65 -13.22 -12.88
C ASP A 115 32.04 -12.65 -12.65
N ARG A 116 33.03 -13.48 -12.81
CA ARG A 116 34.44 -13.14 -12.97
C ARG A 116 34.76 -13.08 -14.45
N MET A 117 35.26 -11.95 -14.92
CA MET A 117 35.69 -11.76 -16.29
C MET A 117 37.20 -11.65 -16.33
N GLU A 118 37.85 -12.46 -17.16
CA GLU A 118 39.31 -12.47 -17.36
C GLU A 118 39.66 -12.51 -18.86
N ASN A 119 40.85 -12.02 -19.20
CA ASN A 119 41.40 -12.14 -20.54
C ASN A 119 42.36 -13.32 -20.58
N GLU A 120 42.11 -14.32 -21.41
CA GLU A 120 43.04 -15.44 -21.66
C GLU A 120 43.36 -15.46 -23.16
N ASP A 121 44.59 -15.05 -23.50
CA ASP A 121 45.13 -15.03 -24.88
C ASP A 121 44.24 -14.26 -25.89
N GLY A 122 43.55 -13.19 -25.42
CA GLY A 122 42.68 -12.37 -26.25
C GLY A 122 41.20 -12.85 -26.31
N PHE A 123 40.86 -13.86 -25.56
CA PHE A 123 39.50 -14.37 -25.37
C PHE A 123 38.96 -13.93 -24.00
N LEU A 124 37.70 -13.50 -23.98
CA LEU A 124 37.02 -13.21 -22.75
C LEU A 124 36.58 -14.54 -22.10
N LEU A 125 37.10 -14.83 -20.89
CA LEU A 125 36.67 -15.95 -20.05
C LEU A 125 35.69 -15.41 -19.01
N ILE A 126 34.55 -16.07 -18.87
CA ILE A 126 33.51 -15.70 -17.88
C ILE A 126 33.19 -16.96 -17.08
N ASP A 127 33.45 -16.90 -15.77
CA ASP A 127 33.16 -17.96 -14.83
C ASP A 127 32.59 -17.39 -13.54
N ASP A 128 31.92 -18.23 -12.73
CA ASP A 128 31.50 -17.85 -11.38
C ASP A 128 32.69 -17.46 -10.51
N LEU A 129 32.62 -16.30 -9.85
CA LEU A 129 33.67 -15.83 -8.92
C LEU A 129 33.89 -16.81 -7.77
N VAL A 130 32.85 -17.55 -7.38
CA VAL A 130 32.89 -18.59 -6.35
C VAL A 130 32.37 -19.90 -6.93
N SER A 131 33.27 -20.76 -7.37
CA SER A 131 32.95 -22.04 -8.03
C SER A 131 32.65 -23.20 -7.11
N THR A 132 33.05 -23.13 -5.82
CA THR A 132 32.92 -24.23 -4.86
C THR A 132 32.59 -23.75 -3.45
N LYS A 133 31.94 -24.61 -2.65
CA LYS A 133 31.60 -24.32 -1.26
C LYS A 133 32.82 -24.19 -0.33
N ASN A 134 33.81 -25.07 -0.52
CA ASN A 134 34.97 -25.18 0.39
C ASN A 134 36.16 -24.47 -0.24
N LEU A 135 36.29 -23.19 0.05
CA LEU A 135 37.40 -22.36 -0.45
C LEU A 135 38.64 -22.49 0.42
N SER A 136 39.80 -22.49 -0.20
CA SER A 136 41.08 -22.31 0.48
C SER A 136 41.28 -20.86 0.89
N LEU A 137 42.24 -20.60 1.78
CA LEU A 137 42.55 -19.22 2.17
C LEU A 137 43.09 -18.39 1.00
N GLU A 138 43.74 -19.05 0.04
CA GLU A 138 44.29 -18.43 -1.16
C GLU A 138 43.15 -18.00 -2.12
N GLU A 139 42.17 -18.87 -2.35
CA GLU A 139 40.99 -18.56 -3.16
C GLU A 139 40.16 -17.41 -2.54
N ILE A 140 40.00 -17.40 -1.22
CA ILE A 140 39.30 -16.28 -0.53
C ILE A 140 40.07 -14.98 -0.70
N ALA A 141 41.40 -14.99 -0.65
CA ALA A 141 42.21 -13.79 -0.87
C ALA A 141 42.11 -13.29 -2.31
N ASP A 142 42.09 -14.19 -3.28
CA ASP A 142 41.93 -13.88 -4.70
C ASP A 142 40.54 -13.28 -4.99
N ILE A 143 39.46 -13.86 -4.45
CA ILE A 143 38.11 -13.29 -4.53
C ILE A 143 38.10 -11.87 -3.98
N LYS A 144 38.73 -11.66 -2.82
CA LYS A 144 38.81 -10.33 -2.21
C LYS A 144 39.57 -9.33 -3.08
N ASP A 145 40.69 -9.75 -3.64
CA ASP A 145 41.51 -8.91 -4.54
C ASP A 145 40.76 -8.57 -5.84
N TYR A 146 39.98 -9.51 -6.39
CA TYR A 146 39.12 -9.25 -7.53
C TYR A 146 38.06 -8.18 -7.22
N LEU A 147 37.40 -8.27 -6.06
CA LEU A 147 36.42 -7.28 -5.62
C LEU A 147 37.05 -5.91 -5.34
N ILE A 148 38.31 -5.85 -4.87
CA ILE A 148 39.01 -4.57 -4.67
C ILE A 148 39.31 -3.91 -6.01
N ARG A 149 39.65 -4.69 -7.05
CA ARG A 149 39.85 -4.19 -8.42
C ARG A 149 38.54 -3.80 -9.11
N ASN A 150 37.40 -4.32 -8.65
CA ASN A 150 36.06 -4.06 -9.18
C ASN A 150 35.13 -3.47 -8.10
N PRO A 151 35.33 -2.20 -7.72
CA PRO A 151 34.63 -1.60 -6.57
C PRO A 151 33.11 -1.52 -6.74
N GLU A 152 32.61 -1.42 -7.98
CA GLU A 152 31.19 -1.41 -8.27
C GLU A 152 30.54 -2.77 -8.02
N LEU A 153 31.22 -3.87 -8.37
CA LEU A 153 30.78 -5.23 -8.04
C LEU A 153 30.82 -5.44 -6.54
N LYS A 154 31.89 -4.97 -5.87
CA LYS A 154 32.02 -5.07 -4.42
C LYS A 154 30.82 -4.46 -3.69
N LYS A 155 30.43 -3.25 -4.07
CA LYS A 155 29.27 -2.56 -3.47
C LYS A 155 27.99 -3.37 -3.57
N ARG A 156 27.80 -4.12 -4.67
CA ARG A 156 26.56 -4.91 -4.88
C ARG A 156 26.43 -6.09 -3.91
N VAL A 157 27.53 -6.73 -3.53
CA VAL A 157 27.52 -8.01 -2.82
C VAL A 157 28.02 -7.97 -1.39
N ILE A 158 28.71 -6.91 -0.96
CA ILE A 158 29.24 -6.79 0.40
C ILE A 158 29.27 -5.34 0.88
N SER A 159 29.11 -5.14 2.19
CA SER A 159 29.20 -3.84 2.84
C SER A 159 30.60 -3.23 2.72
N GLN A 160 30.70 -1.90 2.91
CA GLN A 160 31.97 -1.18 2.86
C GLN A 160 33.03 -1.71 3.83
N ASN A 161 32.60 -2.24 4.98
CA ASN A 161 33.48 -2.74 6.04
C ASN A 161 33.76 -4.25 5.94
N ASP A 162 33.32 -4.91 4.88
CA ASP A 162 33.42 -6.37 4.68
C ASP A 162 32.75 -7.18 5.83
N ASP A 163 31.73 -6.63 6.49
CA ASP A 163 31.09 -7.21 7.67
C ASP A 163 29.64 -7.71 7.43
N PHE A 164 29.03 -7.39 6.27
CA PHE A 164 27.73 -7.91 5.84
C PHE A 164 27.75 -8.28 4.36
N PHE A 165 27.26 -9.47 4.02
CA PHE A 165 26.93 -9.83 2.64
C PHE A 165 25.60 -9.22 2.24
N ASN A 166 25.45 -8.87 0.96
CA ASN A 166 24.21 -8.47 0.33
C ASN A 166 23.79 -9.52 -0.70
N ILE A 167 22.58 -10.00 -0.57
CA ILE A 167 21.98 -10.93 -1.51
C ILE A 167 20.71 -10.28 -2.01
N VAL A 168 20.54 -10.23 -3.33
CA VAL A 168 19.33 -9.77 -3.97
C VAL A 168 18.58 -10.99 -4.47
N VAL A 169 17.34 -11.14 -4.05
CA VAL A 169 16.45 -12.24 -4.45
C VAL A 169 15.32 -11.66 -5.29
N ILE A 170 15.14 -12.17 -6.49
CA ILE A 170 14.06 -11.83 -7.39
C ILE A 170 12.98 -12.92 -7.24
N PRO A 171 11.78 -12.58 -6.73
CA PRO A 171 10.72 -13.57 -6.55
C PRO A 171 10.07 -13.91 -7.89
N ASN A 172 9.56 -15.13 -8.02
CA ASN A 172 8.83 -15.57 -9.20
C ASN A 172 7.42 -14.93 -9.23
N ASP A 173 7.06 -14.29 -10.34
CA ASP A 173 5.77 -13.60 -10.56
C ASP A 173 4.53 -14.50 -10.40
N ASN A 174 4.68 -15.80 -10.64
CA ASN A 174 3.59 -16.76 -10.55
C ASN A 174 3.23 -17.17 -9.12
N THR A 175 3.96 -16.67 -8.13
CA THR A 175 3.77 -17.01 -6.72
C THR A 175 3.13 -15.86 -5.95
N ASN A 176 2.39 -16.20 -4.89
CA ASN A 176 1.82 -15.18 -4.01
C ASN A 176 2.95 -14.54 -3.18
N ASP A 177 3.20 -13.24 -3.36
CA ASP A 177 4.24 -12.47 -2.69
C ASP A 177 4.35 -12.75 -1.18
N GLN A 178 3.22 -12.86 -0.49
CA GLN A 178 3.21 -13.15 0.95
C GLN A 178 3.79 -14.52 1.29
N THR A 179 3.53 -15.52 0.46
CA THR A 179 4.02 -16.89 0.68
C THR A 179 5.50 -17.00 0.38
N SER A 180 5.94 -16.36 -0.70
CA SER A 180 7.33 -16.31 -1.15
C SER A 180 8.21 -15.67 -0.10
N ILE A 181 7.83 -14.50 0.39
CA ILE A 181 8.59 -13.76 1.40
C ILE A 181 8.68 -14.51 2.71
N VAL A 182 7.59 -15.11 3.19
CA VAL A 182 7.62 -15.90 4.42
C VAL A 182 8.60 -17.07 4.32
N LYS A 183 8.68 -17.73 3.16
CA LYS A 183 9.63 -18.83 2.94
C LYS A 183 11.08 -18.36 2.84
N ILE A 184 11.34 -17.28 2.12
CA ILE A 184 12.67 -16.67 2.00
C ILE A 184 13.20 -16.27 3.38
N VAL A 185 12.38 -15.53 4.15
CA VAL A 185 12.74 -15.11 5.51
C VAL A 185 12.97 -16.31 6.43
N ALA A 186 12.07 -17.30 6.41
CA ALA A 186 12.21 -18.50 7.23
C ALA A 186 13.48 -19.32 6.87
N THR A 187 13.85 -19.37 5.59
CA THR A 187 15.07 -20.03 5.13
C THR A 187 16.31 -19.28 5.65
N ALA A 188 16.31 -17.95 5.57
CA ALA A 188 17.38 -17.12 6.10
C ALA A 188 17.52 -17.28 7.63
N GLU A 189 16.44 -17.17 8.38
CA GLU A 189 16.45 -17.31 9.85
C GLU A 189 16.93 -18.71 10.29
N LYS A 190 16.60 -19.74 9.52
CA LYS A 190 17.01 -21.11 9.81
C LYS A 190 18.50 -21.36 9.56
N LEU A 191 19.01 -20.93 8.40
CA LEU A 191 20.38 -21.23 7.97
C LEU A 191 21.40 -20.24 8.56
N LEU A 192 20.99 -18.99 8.74
CA LEU A 192 21.85 -17.89 9.15
C LEU A 192 21.60 -17.43 10.60
N SER A 193 21.11 -18.33 11.46
CA SER A 193 20.73 -18.04 12.85
C SER A 193 21.86 -17.48 13.73
N GLY A 194 23.12 -17.56 13.28
CA GLY A 194 24.30 -17.03 13.98
C GLY A 194 24.71 -15.61 13.55
N TYR A 195 23.96 -14.99 12.64
CA TYR A 195 24.24 -13.67 12.08
C TYR A 195 23.11 -12.70 12.37
N ASP A 196 23.41 -11.41 12.30
CA ASP A 196 22.41 -10.35 12.26
C ASP A 196 21.80 -10.33 10.85
N LEU A 197 20.46 -10.34 10.77
CA LEU A 197 19.71 -10.43 9.53
C LEU A 197 18.91 -9.15 9.31
N HIS A 198 19.03 -8.59 8.11
CA HIS A 198 18.28 -7.43 7.68
C HIS A 198 17.63 -7.68 6.32
N PHE A 199 16.37 -7.28 6.19
CA PHE A 199 15.58 -7.48 4.98
C PHE A 199 15.03 -6.16 4.49
N GLY A 200 14.89 -6.01 3.17
CA GLY A 200 14.30 -4.83 2.53
C GLY A 200 13.77 -5.13 1.13
N GLY A 201 13.29 -4.07 0.49
CA GLY A 201 12.70 -4.15 -0.84
C GLY A 201 11.18 -4.19 -0.85
N PRO A 202 10.54 -3.78 -1.98
CA PRO A 202 9.10 -3.66 -2.10
C PRO A 202 8.34 -4.95 -1.76
N PRO A 203 8.70 -6.14 -2.29
CA PRO A 203 7.97 -7.37 -2.00
C PRO A 203 8.03 -7.75 -0.52
N TYR A 204 9.21 -7.57 0.12
CA TYR A 204 9.35 -7.81 1.55
C TYR A 204 8.42 -6.93 2.37
N LEU A 205 8.34 -5.64 2.04
CA LEU A 205 7.45 -4.71 2.72
C LEU A 205 6.00 -5.09 2.51
N VAL A 206 5.57 -5.34 1.28
CA VAL A 206 4.19 -5.74 0.97
C VAL A 206 3.82 -7.03 1.71
N GLY A 207 4.65 -8.06 1.68
CA GLY A 207 4.36 -9.34 2.30
C GLY A 207 4.26 -9.29 3.83
N ILE A 208 5.11 -8.51 4.50
CA ILE A 208 5.11 -8.40 5.96
C ILE A 208 4.13 -7.34 6.45
N VAL A 209 4.08 -6.18 5.80
CA VAL A 209 3.23 -5.06 6.19
C VAL A 209 1.75 -5.45 6.12
N SER A 210 1.33 -6.17 5.08
CA SER A 210 -0.04 -6.67 4.95
C SER A 210 -0.49 -7.46 6.17
N ASN A 211 0.36 -8.35 6.67
CA ASN A 211 0.04 -9.15 7.85
C ASN A 211 -0.03 -8.31 9.13
N LEU A 212 0.90 -7.35 9.29
CA LEU A 212 0.90 -6.43 10.44
C LEU A 212 -0.32 -5.51 10.41
N VAL A 213 -0.62 -4.90 9.27
CA VAL A 213 -1.78 -4.02 9.10
C VAL A 213 -3.08 -4.76 9.37
N ARG A 214 -3.20 -6.02 8.91
CA ARG A 214 -4.37 -6.86 9.24
C ARG A 214 -4.48 -7.13 10.73
N ALA A 215 -3.39 -7.46 11.40
CA ALA A 215 -3.36 -7.70 12.85
C ALA A 215 -3.75 -6.43 13.62
N ASP A 216 -3.18 -5.28 13.25
CA ASP A 216 -3.47 -3.99 13.86
C ASP A 216 -4.91 -3.54 13.59
N ALA A 217 -5.41 -3.69 12.36
CA ALA A 217 -6.79 -3.39 12.01
C ALA A 217 -7.77 -4.23 12.84
N MET A 218 -7.50 -5.53 12.96
CA MET A 218 -8.32 -6.42 13.79
C MET A 218 -8.26 -6.07 15.28
N PHE A 219 -7.10 -5.67 15.77
CA PHE A 219 -6.91 -5.20 17.15
C PHE A 219 -7.70 -3.91 17.40
N LEU A 220 -7.57 -2.92 16.51
CA LEU A 220 -8.29 -1.64 16.60
C LEU A 220 -9.80 -1.83 16.49
N VAL A 221 -10.28 -2.71 15.61
CA VAL A 221 -11.71 -3.05 15.50
C VAL A 221 -12.21 -3.66 16.80
N ARG A 222 -11.45 -4.58 17.43
CA ARG A 222 -11.81 -5.18 18.72
C ARG A 222 -11.88 -4.15 19.83
N ILE A 223 -10.87 -3.29 19.97
CA ILE A 223 -10.87 -2.21 20.98
C ILE A 223 -12.00 -1.24 20.70
N GLY A 224 -12.18 -0.81 19.45
CA GLY A 224 -13.28 0.07 19.04
C GLY A 224 -14.64 -0.51 19.39
N LEU A 225 -14.85 -1.81 19.15
CA LEU A 225 -16.08 -2.51 19.52
C LEU A 225 -16.29 -2.53 21.05
N VAL A 226 -15.25 -2.84 21.82
CA VAL A 226 -15.33 -2.85 23.29
C VAL A 226 -15.65 -1.45 23.84
N MET A 227 -14.92 -0.43 23.35
CA MET A 227 -15.19 0.96 23.75
C MET A 227 -16.62 1.39 23.36
N MET A 228 -17.06 1.04 22.16
CA MET A 228 -18.41 1.33 21.69
C MET A 228 -19.46 0.66 22.59
N VAL A 229 -19.29 -0.61 22.93
CA VAL A 229 -20.19 -1.33 23.84
C VAL A 229 -20.23 -0.66 25.22
N MET A 230 -19.09 -0.24 25.76
CA MET A 230 -19.04 0.48 27.06
C MET A 230 -19.79 1.82 26.99
N ILE A 231 -19.56 2.61 25.94
CA ILE A 231 -20.24 3.89 25.74
C ILE A 231 -21.76 3.68 25.55
N LEU A 232 -22.16 2.66 24.78
CA LEU A 232 -23.56 2.30 24.58
C LEU A 232 -24.24 1.88 25.89
N LEU A 233 -23.58 1.05 26.70
CA LEU A 233 -24.09 0.64 28.01
C LEU A 233 -24.27 1.85 28.94
N ALA A 234 -23.30 2.75 28.96
CA ALA A 234 -23.37 3.98 29.76
C ALA A 234 -24.49 4.94 29.27
N SER A 235 -24.66 5.04 27.96
CA SER A 235 -25.63 5.94 27.30
C SER A 235 -27.05 5.37 27.38
N LEU A 236 -27.26 4.15 26.91
CA LEU A 236 -28.60 3.52 26.79
C LEU A 236 -29.03 2.88 28.10
N ARG A 237 -28.12 2.49 28.99
CA ARG A 237 -28.40 1.80 30.26
C ARG A 237 -29.27 0.56 30.09
N SER A 238 -29.22 -0.07 28.95
CA SER A 238 -30.01 -1.24 28.56
C SER A 238 -29.14 -2.20 27.74
N VAL A 239 -28.87 -3.37 28.31
CA VAL A 239 -28.13 -4.44 27.61
C VAL A 239 -28.87 -4.86 26.34
N ALA A 240 -30.20 -4.98 26.40
CA ALA A 240 -30.98 -5.31 25.21
C ALA A 240 -30.90 -4.23 24.12
N GLY A 241 -30.88 -2.94 24.51
CA GLY A 241 -30.69 -1.84 23.58
C GLY A 241 -29.31 -1.92 22.88
N VAL A 242 -28.27 -2.24 23.65
CA VAL A 242 -26.92 -2.43 23.08
C VAL A 242 -26.91 -3.60 22.08
N PHE A 243 -27.50 -4.72 22.41
CA PHE A 243 -27.61 -5.87 21.51
C PHE A 243 -28.35 -5.54 20.21
N MET A 244 -29.41 -4.74 20.27
CA MET A 244 -30.16 -4.30 19.09
C MET A 244 -29.32 -3.39 18.21
N VAL A 245 -28.56 -2.46 18.78
CA VAL A 245 -27.62 -1.59 18.03
C VAL A 245 -26.52 -2.42 17.36
N LEU A 246 -25.90 -3.33 18.11
CA LEU A 246 -24.88 -4.24 17.58
C LEU A 246 -25.40 -5.11 16.43
N SER A 247 -26.66 -5.58 16.52
CA SER A 247 -27.28 -6.33 15.43
C SER A 247 -27.38 -5.52 14.14
N VAL A 248 -27.79 -4.24 14.23
CA VAL A 248 -27.82 -3.34 13.06
C VAL A 248 -26.41 -3.15 12.48
N ILE A 249 -25.42 -2.92 13.33
CA ILE A 249 -24.03 -2.70 12.91
C ILE A 249 -23.46 -3.93 12.20
N ILE A 250 -23.58 -5.12 12.81
CA ILE A 250 -23.05 -6.37 12.24
C ILE A 250 -23.71 -6.68 10.90
N LEU A 251 -25.03 -6.57 10.80
CA LEU A 251 -25.74 -6.81 9.56
C LEU A 251 -25.38 -5.78 8.48
N SER A 252 -25.11 -4.54 8.87
CA SER A 252 -24.65 -3.49 7.93
C SER A 252 -23.25 -3.79 7.41
N LEU A 253 -22.33 -4.25 8.26
CA LEU A 253 -20.97 -4.66 7.88
C LEU A 253 -21.00 -5.86 6.91
N ILE A 254 -21.80 -6.89 7.21
CA ILE A 254 -21.96 -8.05 6.32
C ILE A 254 -22.53 -7.59 4.96
N GLY A 255 -23.53 -6.70 4.96
CA GLY A 255 -24.10 -6.16 3.75
C GLY A 255 -23.08 -5.35 2.92
N MET A 256 -22.26 -4.51 3.55
CA MET A 256 -21.21 -3.73 2.91
C MET A 256 -20.15 -4.62 2.27
N MET A 257 -19.53 -5.48 3.06
CA MET A 257 -18.43 -6.34 2.58
C MET A 257 -18.93 -7.36 1.55
N GLY A 258 -20.11 -7.92 1.76
CA GLY A 258 -20.71 -8.84 0.81
C GLY A 258 -21.09 -8.17 -0.52
N SER A 259 -21.61 -6.93 -0.49
CA SER A 259 -21.90 -6.19 -1.73
C SER A 259 -20.64 -5.87 -2.53
N MET A 260 -19.52 -5.55 -1.85
CA MET A 260 -18.22 -5.36 -2.49
C MET A 260 -17.78 -6.62 -3.25
N GLY A 261 -17.87 -7.78 -2.60
CA GLY A 261 -17.57 -9.06 -3.24
C GLY A 261 -18.51 -9.40 -4.40
N TRP A 262 -19.82 -9.14 -4.26
CA TRP A 262 -20.77 -9.33 -5.37
C TRP A 262 -20.43 -8.49 -6.59
N ILE A 263 -20.14 -7.20 -6.41
CA ILE A 263 -19.81 -6.31 -7.52
C ILE A 263 -18.54 -6.82 -8.22
N ARG A 264 -17.52 -7.21 -7.46
CA ARG A 264 -16.30 -7.80 -8.03
C ARG A 264 -16.59 -9.10 -8.79
N GLY A 265 -17.33 -10.03 -8.19
CA GLY A 265 -17.65 -11.31 -8.81
C GLY A 265 -18.47 -11.19 -10.09
N LEU A 266 -19.35 -10.18 -10.17
CA LEU A 266 -20.20 -9.95 -11.35
C LEU A 266 -19.51 -9.13 -12.45
N THR A 267 -18.63 -8.20 -12.08
CA THR A 267 -18.00 -7.27 -13.03
C THR A 267 -16.57 -7.65 -13.41
N GLY A 268 -15.91 -8.51 -12.62
CA GLY A 268 -14.48 -8.81 -12.75
C GLY A 268 -13.57 -7.61 -12.48
N SER A 269 -14.10 -6.51 -11.91
CA SER A 269 -13.35 -5.27 -11.74
C SER A 269 -12.47 -5.28 -10.50
N ASP A 270 -11.17 -5.00 -10.68
CA ASP A 270 -10.20 -4.87 -9.60
C ASP A 270 -10.41 -3.61 -8.74
N ARG A 271 -11.32 -2.72 -9.13
CA ARG A 271 -11.72 -1.56 -8.30
C ARG A 271 -12.41 -1.96 -6.99
N PHE A 272 -12.97 -3.18 -6.92
CA PHE A 272 -13.72 -3.70 -5.78
C PHE A 272 -12.94 -4.76 -5.01
N VAL A 273 -11.63 -4.55 -4.84
CA VAL A 273 -10.78 -5.33 -3.95
C VAL A 273 -10.61 -4.64 -2.60
N PHE A 274 -10.37 -5.42 -1.56
CA PHE A 274 -10.05 -4.88 -0.24
C PHE A 274 -8.54 -4.72 -0.12
N SER A 275 -8.08 -3.53 0.20
CA SER A 275 -6.65 -3.19 0.30
C SER A 275 -6.34 -2.51 1.64
N ILE A 276 -5.06 -2.26 1.89
CA ILE A 276 -4.61 -1.46 3.05
C ILE A 276 -5.37 -0.12 3.13
N MET A 277 -5.63 0.55 2.01
CA MET A 277 -6.41 1.80 1.97
C MET A 277 -7.84 1.64 2.48
N ASN A 278 -8.41 0.45 2.36
CA ASN A 278 -9.81 0.17 2.68
C ASN A 278 -10.01 -0.32 4.12
N THR A 279 -8.96 -0.50 4.91
CA THR A 279 -9.00 -1.02 6.29
C THR A 279 -9.84 -0.17 7.24
N SER A 280 -10.02 1.12 6.93
CA SER A 280 -10.87 2.03 7.70
C SER A 280 -12.38 1.84 7.48
N MET A 281 -12.81 1.16 6.39
CA MET A 281 -14.24 0.99 6.03
C MET A 281 -15.10 0.42 7.17
N PRO A 282 -14.71 -0.67 7.84
CA PRO A 282 -15.53 -1.24 8.93
C PRO A 282 -15.72 -0.25 10.08
N ILE A 283 -14.67 0.48 10.46
CA ILE A 283 -14.69 1.43 11.57
C ILE A 283 -15.62 2.62 11.26
N ILE A 284 -15.55 3.14 10.05
CA ILE A 284 -16.39 4.24 9.58
C ILE A 284 -17.86 3.81 9.59
N LEU A 285 -18.19 2.65 8.99
CA LEU A 285 -19.56 2.17 8.96
C LEU A 285 -20.10 1.86 10.37
N MET A 286 -19.29 1.26 11.25
CA MET A 286 -19.65 1.04 12.64
C MET A 286 -20.06 2.34 13.33
N THR A 287 -19.32 3.42 13.10
CA THR A 287 -19.56 4.72 13.73
C THR A 287 -20.87 5.34 13.23
N ILE A 288 -21.12 5.29 11.91
CA ILE A 288 -22.33 5.85 11.30
C ILE A 288 -23.57 5.05 11.69
N ALA A 289 -23.55 3.72 11.55
CA ALA A 289 -24.66 2.85 11.89
C ALA A 289 -25.00 2.89 13.39
N ASN A 290 -23.99 3.08 14.25
CA ASN A 290 -24.17 3.30 15.67
C ASN A 290 -24.94 4.59 15.96
N SER A 291 -24.58 5.69 15.29
CA SER A 291 -25.21 7.01 15.48
C SER A 291 -26.71 6.94 15.25
N ASP A 292 -27.15 6.43 14.10
CA ASP A 292 -28.57 6.34 13.73
C ASP A 292 -29.37 5.49 14.72
N SER A 293 -28.80 4.36 15.10
CA SER A 293 -29.44 3.41 16.04
C SER A 293 -29.59 3.98 17.45
N VAL A 294 -28.56 4.69 17.94
CA VAL A 294 -28.57 5.34 19.27
C VAL A 294 -29.57 6.48 19.32
N HIS A 295 -29.63 7.29 18.27
CA HIS A 295 -30.62 8.38 18.17
C HIS A 295 -32.02 7.82 18.22
N PHE A 296 -32.29 6.73 17.50
CA PHE A 296 -33.60 6.07 17.51
C PHE A 296 -33.97 5.54 18.89
N LEU A 297 -33.09 4.74 19.54
CA LEU A 297 -33.34 4.18 20.85
C LEU A 297 -33.52 5.24 21.95
N THR A 298 -32.70 6.28 21.93
CA THR A 298 -32.79 7.37 22.90
C THR A 298 -34.14 8.09 22.76
N LYS A 299 -34.57 8.36 21.52
CA LYS A 299 -35.88 8.98 21.25
C LYS A 299 -37.03 8.05 21.67
N PHE A 300 -36.93 6.76 21.35
CA PHE A 300 -37.90 5.76 21.77
C PHE A 300 -38.05 5.72 23.29
N PHE A 301 -36.96 5.67 24.06
CA PHE A 301 -37.05 5.67 25.54
C PHE A 301 -37.70 6.96 26.08
N LYS A 302 -37.37 8.11 25.46
CA LYS A 302 -38.01 9.39 25.83
C LYS A 302 -39.51 9.38 25.52
N LYS A 303 -39.93 8.85 24.38
CA LYS A 303 -41.35 8.76 23.99
C LYS A 303 -42.10 7.70 24.84
N LEU A 304 -41.48 6.55 25.08
CA LEU A 304 -42.09 5.50 25.93
C LEU A 304 -42.33 5.97 27.37
N ARG A 305 -41.45 6.82 27.91
CA ARG A 305 -41.59 7.47 29.22
C ARG A 305 -42.85 8.34 29.30
N ILE A 306 -43.22 8.97 28.19
CA ILE A 306 -44.37 9.91 28.12
C ILE A 306 -45.66 9.16 27.80
N THR A 307 -45.64 8.23 26.84
CA THR A 307 -46.85 7.58 26.33
C THR A 307 -47.24 6.35 27.10
N GLY A 308 -46.30 5.69 27.77
CA GLY A 308 -46.53 4.38 28.39
C GLY A 308 -46.84 3.24 27.40
N ASP A 309 -47.00 3.56 26.11
CA ASP A 309 -47.38 2.61 25.05
C ASP A 309 -46.23 2.43 24.06
N LYS A 310 -45.79 1.20 23.87
CA LYS A 310 -44.66 0.79 23.04
C LYS A 310 -44.92 1.12 21.56
N ALA A 311 -46.09 0.82 21.04
CA ALA A 311 -46.42 1.05 19.62
C ALA A 311 -46.47 2.55 19.30
N LYS A 312 -47.14 3.36 20.13
CA LYS A 312 -47.18 4.81 20.00
C LYS A 312 -45.80 5.46 20.12
N ALA A 313 -44.96 4.93 21.03
CA ALA A 313 -43.60 5.42 21.19
C ALA A 313 -42.72 5.16 19.93
N ILE A 314 -42.87 3.99 19.31
CA ILE A 314 -42.18 3.65 18.04
C ILE A 314 -42.68 4.56 16.92
N GLU A 315 -44.00 4.69 16.73
CA GLU A 315 -44.62 5.53 15.72
C GLU A 315 -44.10 6.97 15.80
N GLN A 316 -44.18 7.60 16.98
CA GLN A 316 -43.71 8.97 17.20
C GLN A 316 -42.20 9.11 17.06
N SER A 317 -41.41 8.08 17.29
CA SER A 317 -39.96 8.10 17.08
C SER A 317 -39.62 8.04 15.60
N ILE A 318 -40.25 7.16 14.84
CA ILE A 318 -40.09 7.07 13.38
C ILE A 318 -40.52 8.40 12.74
N ASP A 319 -41.69 8.93 13.14
CA ASP A 319 -42.24 10.17 12.59
C ASP A 319 -41.28 11.36 12.76
N SER A 320 -40.63 11.45 13.91
CA SER A 320 -39.71 12.56 14.23
C SER A 320 -38.28 12.40 13.72
N LEU A 321 -37.80 11.18 13.51
CA LEU A 321 -36.39 10.90 13.20
C LEU A 321 -36.13 10.42 11.78
N MET A 322 -37.14 9.90 11.08
CA MET A 322 -36.94 9.27 9.79
C MET A 322 -36.35 10.24 8.77
N LEU A 323 -36.85 11.47 8.69
CA LEU A 323 -36.35 12.49 7.77
C LEU A 323 -34.93 12.96 8.15
N PRO A 324 -34.63 13.35 9.41
CA PRO A 324 -33.27 13.70 9.80
C PRO A 324 -32.23 12.59 9.54
N ILE A 325 -32.53 11.35 9.94
CA ILE A 325 -31.61 10.22 9.72
C ILE A 325 -31.43 9.94 8.23
N PHE A 326 -32.50 10.01 7.43
CA PHE A 326 -32.40 9.87 5.98
C PHE A 326 -31.47 10.92 5.36
N LEU A 327 -31.66 12.18 5.73
CA LEU A 327 -30.86 13.28 5.18
C LEU A 327 -29.38 13.12 5.55
N THR A 328 -29.07 12.72 6.78
CA THR A 328 -27.70 12.45 7.19
C THR A 328 -27.12 11.27 6.44
N SER A 329 -27.86 10.16 6.32
CA SER A 329 -27.39 8.97 5.62
C SER A 329 -27.19 9.21 4.12
N ILE A 330 -28.12 9.90 3.43
CA ILE A 330 -28.00 10.17 1.99
C ILE A 330 -26.88 11.17 1.67
N THR A 331 -26.70 12.20 2.49
CA THR A 331 -25.60 13.16 2.30
C THR A 331 -24.24 12.49 2.53
N THR A 332 -24.15 11.60 3.52
CA THR A 332 -22.93 10.86 3.79
C THR A 332 -22.66 9.81 2.70
N ALA A 333 -23.69 9.09 2.24
CA ALA A 333 -23.55 8.15 1.12
C ALA A 333 -23.13 8.88 -0.17
N ALA A 334 -23.72 10.05 -0.47
CA ALA A 334 -23.33 10.87 -1.61
C ALA A 334 -21.87 11.37 -1.49
N ALA A 335 -21.43 11.69 -0.28
CA ALA A 335 -20.06 12.05 0.01
C ALA A 335 -19.09 10.92 -0.34
N PHE A 336 -19.38 9.69 0.07
CA PHE A 336 -18.56 8.54 -0.30
C PHE A 336 -18.65 8.17 -1.78
N LEU A 337 -19.84 8.33 -2.39
CA LEU A 337 -20.00 8.12 -3.84
C LEU A 337 -19.18 9.12 -4.67
N SER A 338 -18.83 10.30 -4.17
CA SER A 338 -17.95 11.22 -4.89
C SER A 338 -16.55 10.65 -5.14
N LEU A 339 -16.12 9.65 -4.37
CA LEU A 339 -14.86 8.95 -4.57
C LEU A 339 -14.82 8.10 -5.86
N VAL A 340 -15.96 7.86 -6.50
CA VAL A 340 -16.02 7.22 -7.84
C VAL A 340 -15.28 8.07 -8.88
N PHE A 341 -15.20 9.38 -8.69
CA PHE A 341 -14.47 10.30 -9.56
C PHE A 341 -13.00 10.45 -9.19
N ALA A 342 -12.53 9.77 -8.13
CA ALA A 342 -11.13 9.77 -7.76
C ALA A 342 -10.31 8.99 -8.78
N PRO A 343 -9.12 9.47 -9.17
CA PRO A 343 -8.26 8.77 -10.12
C PRO A 343 -7.69 7.45 -9.58
N ILE A 344 -7.60 7.26 -8.27
CA ILE A 344 -7.09 6.03 -7.66
C ILE A 344 -8.13 4.91 -7.81
N GLU A 345 -7.74 3.78 -8.40
CA GLU A 345 -8.63 2.66 -8.74
C GLU A 345 -9.45 2.17 -7.53
N TYR A 346 -8.81 1.92 -6.39
CA TYR A 346 -9.47 1.33 -5.21
C TYR A 346 -10.40 2.31 -4.46
N MET A 347 -10.28 3.62 -4.70
CA MET A 347 -11.19 4.62 -4.11
C MET A 347 -12.63 4.48 -4.61
N THR A 348 -12.83 4.00 -5.85
CA THR A 348 -14.16 3.69 -6.38
C THR A 348 -14.85 2.62 -5.54
N GLY A 349 -14.18 1.47 -5.33
CA GLY A 349 -14.73 0.38 -4.53
C GLY A 349 -14.97 0.78 -3.08
N TYR A 350 -14.04 1.56 -2.50
CA TYR A 350 -14.18 2.13 -1.17
C TYR A 350 -15.46 2.97 -1.04
N GLY A 351 -15.64 3.95 -1.94
CA GLY A 351 -16.77 4.89 -1.90
C GLY A 351 -18.11 4.21 -2.11
N VAL A 352 -18.23 3.35 -3.12
CA VAL A 352 -19.47 2.63 -3.44
C VAL A 352 -19.85 1.66 -2.32
N SER A 353 -18.90 0.89 -1.80
CA SER A 353 -19.19 -0.10 -0.76
C SER A 353 -19.65 0.55 0.54
N ILE A 354 -19.00 1.64 0.98
CA ILE A 354 -19.45 2.40 2.16
C ILE A 354 -20.83 3.01 1.92
N ALA A 355 -21.10 3.57 0.74
CA ALA A 355 -22.41 4.15 0.43
C ALA A 355 -23.54 3.10 0.49
N ILE A 356 -23.29 1.88 -0.01
CA ILE A 356 -24.23 0.75 0.12
C ILE A 356 -24.39 0.38 1.60
N GLY A 357 -23.29 0.29 2.35
CA GLY A 357 -23.30 -0.02 3.78
C GLY A 357 -24.11 0.99 4.60
N ILE A 358 -23.94 2.29 4.35
CA ILE A 358 -24.70 3.36 5.00
C ILE A 358 -26.18 3.27 4.64
N SER A 359 -26.49 3.06 3.37
CA SER A 359 -27.87 2.91 2.89
C SER A 359 -28.56 1.71 3.56
N TRP A 360 -27.85 0.61 3.66
CA TRP A 360 -28.35 -0.59 4.35
C TRP A 360 -28.50 -0.37 5.86
N ALA A 361 -27.55 0.31 6.52
CA ALA A 361 -27.63 0.69 7.92
C ALA A 361 -28.85 1.58 8.21
N TRP A 362 -29.14 2.55 7.33
CA TRP A 362 -30.33 3.38 7.42
C TRP A 362 -31.62 2.53 7.33
N ILE A 363 -31.72 1.63 6.37
CA ILE A 363 -32.88 0.73 6.23
C ILE A 363 -33.05 -0.12 7.49
N LEU A 364 -31.97 -0.72 8.01
CA LEU A 364 -32.01 -1.54 9.21
C LEU A 364 -32.37 -0.72 10.47
N SER A 365 -31.84 0.48 10.62
CA SER A 365 -32.14 1.33 11.79
C SER A 365 -33.57 1.85 11.80
N THR A 366 -34.22 1.96 10.61
CA THR A 366 -35.59 2.44 10.48
C THR A 366 -36.67 1.34 10.37
N THR A 367 -36.26 0.09 10.12
CA THR A 367 -37.18 -1.04 9.98
C THR A 367 -36.88 -2.17 10.95
N LEU A 368 -35.65 -2.71 10.95
CA LEU A 368 -35.27 -3.83 11.82
C LEU A 368 -35.23 -3.41 13.30
N LEU A 369 -34.59 -2.30 13.61
CA LEU A 369 -34.46 -1.83 15.00
C LEU A 369 -35.81 -1.58 15.67
N PRO A 370 -36.78 -0.86 15.06
CA PRO A 370 -38.14 -0.74 15.61
C PRO A 370 -38.82 -2.09 15.77
N SER A 371 -38.63 -3.04 14.86
CA SER A 371 -39.20 -4.39 14.94
C SER A 371 -38.64 -5.20 16.13
N LEU A 372 -37.32 -5.11 16.37
CA LEU A 372 -36.66 -5.71 17.53
C LEU A 372 -37.20 -5.10 18.85
N ILE A 373 -37.39 -3.77 18.86
CA ILE A 373 -37.98 -3.06 20.00
C ILE A 373 -39.42 -3.55 20.27
N MET A 374 -40.20 -3.76 19.20
CA MET A 374 -41.59 -4.23 19.34
C MET A 374 -41.67 -5.64 19.89
N LEU A 375 -40.75 -6.53 19.54
CA LEU A 375 -40.72 -7.91 20.02
C LEU A 375 -40.31 -8.06 21.48
N LYS A 376 -39.74 -7.04 22.10
CA LYS A 376 -39.29 -7.05 23.49
C LYS A 376 -40.30 -6.32 24.40
N ASP A 377 -40.47 -6.83 25.61
CA ASP A 377 -41.18 -6.13 26.67
C ASP A 377 -40.25 -5.19 27.43
N TRP A 378 -40.74 -3.96 27.62
CA TRP A 378 -39.97 -2.89 28.25
C TRP A 378 -40.63 -2.47 29.57
N PRO A 379 -40.11 -2.94 30.74
CA PRO A 379 -40.65 -2.51 32.01
C PRO A 379 -40.41 -1.03 32.25
N LEU A 380 -41.46 -0.26 32.46
CA LEU A 380 -41.40 1.20 32.65
C LEU A 380 -40.54 1.63 33.83
N ASN A 381 -40.33 0.74 34.81
CA ASN A 381 -39.45 0.95 35.95
C ASN A 381 -37.97 0.76 35.66
N SER A 382 -37.59 0.38 34.43
CA SER A 382 -36.19 0.17 34.05
C SER A 382 -35.37 1.44 34.16
N ARG A 383 -34.06 1.32 34.49
CA ARG A 383 -33.13 2.48 34.57
C ARG A 383 -33.03 3.25 33.28
N ALA A 384 -33.19 2.59 32.14
CA ALA A 384 -33.16 3.20 30.81
C ALA A 384 -34.32 4.18 30.55
N ILE A 385 -35.50 3.85 31.09
CA ILE A 385 -36.74 4.58 30.84
C ILE A 385 -36.99 5.65 31.92
N ARG A 386 -36.74 5.32 33.20
CA ARG A 386 -37.18 6.13 34.35
C ARG A 386 -36.49 7.48 34.49
N LYS A 387 -35.18 7.61 34.13
CA LYS A 387 -34.40 8.86 34.31
C LYS A 387 -33.57 9.18 33.09
N PRO A 388 -33.46 10.49 32.70
CA PRO A 388 -32.60 10.91 31.62
C PRO A 388 -31.14 10.52 31.85
N GLY A 389 -30.43 10.09 30.80
CA GLY A 389 -29.04 9.69 30.87
C GLY A 389 -28.08 10.86 31.22
N LEU A 390 -26.84 10.54 31.57
CA LEU A 390 -25.81 11.54 31.84
C LEU A 390 -25.57 12.40 30.57
N LEU A 391 -25.44 11.77 29.42
CA LEU A 391 -25.25 12.42 28.12
C LEU A 391 -26.45 13.31 27.77
N GLU A 392 -27.70 12.85 27.98
CA GLU A 392 -28.91 13.66 27.74
C GLU A 392 -28.87 14.98 28.56
N ARG A 393 -28.45 14.92 29.83
CA ARG A 393 -28.30 16.11 30.69
C ARG A 393 -27.18 17.03 30.25
N ILE A 394 -26.03 16.47 29.81
CA ILE A 394 -24.90 17.26 29.31
C ILE A 394 -25.32 18.01 28.05
N VAL A 395 -25.96 17.32 27.10
CA VAL A 395 -26.44 17.91 25.85
C VAL A 395 -27.48 18.99 26.10
N ASP A 396 -28.46 18.76 26.98
CA ASP A 396 -29.47 19.76 27.36
C ASP A 396 -28.83 21.00 28.01
N LYS A 397 -27.81 20.79 28.88
CA LYS A 397 -27.07 21.92 29.51
C LYS A 397 -26.21 22.68 28.50
N PHE A 398 -25.60 21.98 27.57
CA PHE A 398 -24.83 22.61 26.48
C PHE A 398 -25.75 23.36 25.51
N GLY A 399 -26.86 22.76 25.10
CA GLY A 399 -27.85 23.38 24.24
C GLY A 399 -28.42 24.70 24.82
N SER A 400 -28.70 24.68 26.11
CA SER A 400 -29.17 25.91 26.80
C SER A 400 -28.11 27.03 26.83
N LYS A 401 -26.80 26.68 26.95
CA LYS A 401 -25.69 27.66 26.87
C LYS A 401 -25.53 28.22 25.44
N ILE A 402 -25.68 27.36 24.40
CA ILE A 402 -25.59 27.77 23.00
C ILE A 402 -26.68 28.83 22.69
N ILE A 403 -27.91 28.56 23.12
CA ILE A 403 -29.02 29.48 22.92
C ILE A 403 -28.80 30.78 23.69
N LYS A 404 -28.17 30.74 24.87
CA LYS A 404 -27.92 31.92 25.71
C LYS A 404 -26.78 32.81 25.17
N PHE A 405 -25.76 32.25 24.51
CA PHE A 405 -24.57 32.97 24.04
C PHE A 405 -24.26 32.72 22.55
N PRO A 406 -25.20 32.95 21.63
CA PRO A 406 -25.05 32.57 20.21
C PRO A 406 -23.90 33.31 19.52
N ARG A 407 -23.72 34.61 19.83
CA ARG A 407 -22.63 35.43 19.23
C ARG A 407 -21.23 34.96 19.63
N SER A 408 -21.05 34.65 20.92
CA SER A 408 -19.74 34.14 21.41
C SER A 408 -19.36 32.80 20.80
N ILE A 409 -20.35 31.93 20.59
CA ILE A 409 -20.14 30.61 19.95
C ILE A 409 -19.83 30.79 18.46
N LEU A 410 -20.53 31.71 17.76
CA LEU A 410 -20.23 32.02 16.37
C LEU A 410 -18.80 32.55 16.20
N ILE A 411 -18.38 33.50 17.04
CA ILE A 411 -17.03 34.07 17.02
C ILE A 411 -15.99 32.98 17.33
N GLY A 412 -16.24 32.14 18.33
CA GLY A 412 -15.38 31.01 18.65
C GLY A 412 -15.24 30.01 17.49
N GLY A 413 -16.34 29.74 16.79
CA GLY A 413 -16.37 28.91 15.58
C GLY A 413 -15.56 29.52 14.44
N LEU A 414 -15.72 30.82 14.19
CA LEU A 414 -14.95 31.53 13.16
C LEU A 414 -13.44 31.55 13.46
N LEU A 415 -13.07 31.75 14.74
CA LEU A 415 -11.67 31.66 15.17
C LEU A 415 -11.08 30.26 14.94
N LEU A 416 -11.82 29.21 15.27
CA LEU A 416 -11.39 27.83 15.00
C LEU A 416 -11.21 27.58 13.50
N VAL A 417 -12.11 28.07 12.65
CA VAL A 417 -11.98 27.99 11.19
C VAL A 417 -10.75 28.75 10.70
N ALA A 418 -10.49 29.94 11.20
CA ALA A 418 -9.31 30.73 10.84
C ALA A 418 -7.99 30.02 11.24
N VAL A 419 -7.94 29.44 12.45
CA VAL A 419 -6.82 28.59 12.89
C VAL A 419 -6.66 27.35 12.01
N GLY A 420 -7.78 26.71 11.64
CA GLY A 420 -7.78 25.56 10.73
C GLY A 420 -7.22 25.91 9.35
N ILE A 421 -7.64 27.03 8.76
CA ILE A 421 -7.13 27.52 7.47
C ILE A 421 -5.61 27.77 7.54
N TYR A 422 -5.14 28.38 8.63
CA TYR A 422 -3.70 28.56 8.85
C TYR A 422 -2.97 27.21 8.95
N GLY A 423 -3.59 26.24 9.66
CA GLY A 423 -3.05 24.89 9.80
C GLY A 423 -2.88 24.13 8.49
N ILE A 424 -3.71 24.40 7.47
CA ILE A 424 -3.58 23.77 6.12
C ILE A 424 -2.19 24.03 5.52
N LYS A 425 -1.60 25.21 5.77
CA LYS A 425 -0.24 25.53 5.27
C LYS A 425 0.87 24.70 5.92
N LEU A 426 0.58 24.08 7.05
CA LEU A 426 1.54 23.27 7.81
C LEU A 426 1.40 21.76 7.48
N VAL A 427 0.40 21.39 6.68
CA VAL A 427 0.19 20.01 6.27
C VAL A 427 1.27 19.63 5.26
N THR A 428 2.02 18.59 5.58
CA THR A 428 2.98 17.94 4.68
C THR A 428 2.45 16.58 4.28
N THR A 429 2.53 16.26 2.99
CA THR A 429 2.19 14.93 2.49
C THR A 429 3.45 14.07 2.52
N GLU A 430 3.47 13.02 3.33
CA GLU A 430 4.58 12.08 3.43
C GLU A 430 4.03 10.66 3.26
N VAL A 431 4.51 9.96 2.23
CA VAL A 431 4.12 8.58 1.89
C VAL A 431 5.29 7.62 2.12
N ASN A 432 6.36 8.11 2.71
CA ASN A 432 7.55 7.33 2.98
C ASN A 432 7.24 6.16 3.93
N MET A 433 7.49 4.94 3.46
CA MET A 433 7.20 3.71 4.19
C MET A 433 7.97 3.58 5.51
N PHE A 434 9.16 4.18 5.63
CA PHE A 434 9.91 4.20 6.89
C PHE A 434 9.14 4.90 8.01
N SER A 435 8.36 5.93 7.68
CA SER A 435 7.59 6.68 8.65
C SER A 435 6.38 5.92 9.20
N PHE A 436 5.98 4.81 8.57
CA PHE A 436 4.87 3.98 9.04
C PHE A 436 5.23 3.13 10.26
N PHE A 437 6.52 2.90 10.49
CA PHE A 437 6.99 2.08 11.60
C PHE A 437 7.61 2.92 12.71
N GLU A 438 7.31 2.56 13.97
CA GLU A 438 7.95 3.18 15.12
C GLU A 438 9.45 2.83 15.19
N LYS A 439 10.24 3.70 15.82
CA LYS A 439 11.65 3.43 16.09
C LYS A 439 11.79 2.22 17.01
N GLY A 440 12.71 1.31 16.68
CA GLY A 440 12.89 0.04 17.38
C GLY A 440 12.00 -1.11 16.84
N ASN A 441 11.23 -0.87 15.79
CA ASN A 441 10.58 -1.95 15.05
C ASN A 441 11.61 -2.60 14.12
N LYS A 442 11.68 -3.94 14.13
CA LYS A 442 12.64 -4.71 13.33
C LYS A 442 12.66 -4.35 11.85
N ILE A 443 11.50 -4.04 11.26
CA ILE A 443 11.39 -3.64 9.85
C ILE A 443 12.10 -2.30 9.65
N ARG A 444 11.78 -1.30 10.47
CA ARG A 444 12.41 0.00 10.39
C ARG A 444 13.91 -0.08 10.63
N ASP A 445 14.34 -0.84 11.63
CA ASP A 445 15.75 -1.01 11.96
C ASP A 445 16.50 -1.69 10.79
N SER A 446 15.88 -2.68 10.11
CA SER A 446 16.44 -3.31 8.90
C SER A 446 16.56 -2.32 7.74
N LEU A 447 15.52 -1.54 7.46
CA LEU A 447 15.55 -0.54 6.39
C LEU A 447 16.59 0.57 6.67
N GLU A 448 16.66 1.06 7.92
CA GLU A 448 17.70 2.04 8.32
C GLU A 448 19.12 1.44 8.23
N PHE A 449 19.28 0.15 8.49
CA PHE A 449 20.54 -0.56 8.32
C PHE A 449 20.95 -0.62 6.84
N LEU A 450 20.04 -1.04 5.95
CA LEU A 450 20.28 -1.11 4.51
C LEU A 450 20.65 0.27 3.93
N ASP A 451 20.00 1.34 4.41
CA ASP A 451 20.34 2.70 4.00
C ASP A 451 21.72 3.17 4.46
N LYS A 452 22.14 2.77 5.65
CA LYS A 452 23.39 3.27 6.25
C LYS A 452 24.61 2.44 5.85
N LYS A 453 24.45 1.13 5.72
CA LYS A 453 25.56 0.18 5.57
C LYS A 453 25.60 -0.48 4.19
N MET A 454 24.48 -0.53 3.48
CA MET A 454 24.32 -1.19 2.19
C MET A 454 23.93 -0.17 1.09
N LEU A 455 23.24 -0.63 0.05
CA LEU A 455 22.84 0.19 -1.10
C LEU A 455 21.50 0.95 -0.89
N GLY A 456 20.77 0.67 0.18
CA GLY A 456 19.38 1.08 0.34
C GLY A 456 18.40 -0.01 -0.12
N ALA A 457 17.15 0.36 -0.27
CA ALA A 457 16.08 -0.59 -0.62
C ALA A 457 14.99 0.05 -1.50
N MET A 458 15.29 1.16 -2.18
CA MET A 458 14.43 1.82 -3.16
C MET A 458 15.07 1.75 -4.54
N ASP A 459 14.24 1.73 -5.56
CA ASP A 459 14.67 1.73 -6.96
C ASP A 459 14.08 2.89 -7.76
N LEU A 460 14.81 3.23 -8.82
CA LEU A 460 14.39 4.09 -9.91
C LEU A 460 14.88 3.45 -11.19
N GLU A 461 13.99 3.23 -12.13
CA GLU A 461 14.27 2.51 -13.36
C GLU A 461 14.05 3.41 -14.58
N PHE A 462 14.81 3.18 -15.63
CA PHE A 462 14.65 3.85 -16.92
C PHE A 462 14.57 2.79 -18.02
N LEU A 463 13.42 2.72 -18.66
CA LEU A 463 13.27 1.99 -19.91
C LEU A 463 13.76 2.85 -21.06
N ILE A 464 14.73 2.36 -21.81
CA ILE A 464 15.36 3.06 -22.93
C ILE A 464 15.13 2.24 -24.20
N ASN A 465 14.45 2.82 -25.18
CA ASN A 465 14.26 2.23 -26.50
C ASN A 465 15.31 2.79 -27.47
N GLY A 466 16.04 1.92 -28.15
CA GLY A 466 17.06 2.29 -29.12
C GLY A 466 18.02 1.15 -29.43
N ASP A 467 18.93 1.36 -30.37
CA ASP A 467 19.92 0.35 -30.75
C ASP A 467 21.07 0.26 -29.72
N MET A 468 21.05 -0.77 -28.88
CA MET A 468 22.05 -0.98 -27.82
C MET A 468 23.43 -1.44 -28.36
N LYS A 469 23.61 -1.41 -29.68
CA LYS A 469 24.91 -1.58 -30.35
C LYS A 469 25.46 -0.25 -30.87
N ASP A 470 24.69 0.84 -30.71
CA ASP A 470 25.13 2.20 -31.10
C ASP A 470 25.97 2.82 -29.98
N PRO A 471 27.28 3.11 -30.24
CA PRO A 471 28.15 3.72 -29.24
C PRO A 471 27.66 5.07 -28.72
N GLU A 472 26.99 5.87 -29.55
CA GLU A 472 26.47 7.17 -29.14
C GLU A 472 25.37 7.03 -28.10
N LEU A 473 24.41 6.12 -28.31
CA LEU A 473 23.36 5.85 -27.33
C LEU A 473 23.95 5.30 -26.03
N LEU A 474 24.88 4.34 -26.11
CA LEU A 474 25.53 3.78 -24.92
C LEU A 474 26.31 4.84 -24.12
N GLN A 475 26.97 5.79 -24.78
CA GLN A 475 27.64 6.93 -24.13
C GLN A 475 26.62 7.85 -23.46
N GLN A 476 25.47 8.10 -24.08
CA GLN A 476 24.39 8.88 -23.46
C GLN A 476 23.80 8.16 -22.24
N ILE A 477 23.61 6.85 -22.29
CA ILE A 477 23.19 6.05 -21.12
C ILE A 477 24.23 6.21 -19.99
N SER A 478 25.53 6.13 -20.32
CA SER A 478 26.58 6.40 -19.33
C SER A 478 26.47 7.78 -18.69
N GLN A 479 26.19 8.82 -19.50
CA GLN A 479 25.99 10.17 -18.98
C GLN A 479 24.74 10.29 -18.08
N LEU A 480 23.69 9.54 -18.40
CA LEU A 480 22.50 9.45 -17.54
C LEU A 480 22.86 8.83 -16.19
N GLN A 481 23.60 7.71 -16.18
CA GLN A 481 24.08 7.08 -14.96
C GLN A 481 24.90 8.06 -14.12
N ASP A 482 25.89 8.71 -14.74
CA ASP A 482 26.74 9.72 -14.09
C ASP A 482 25.93 10.89 -13.52
N TYR A 483 24.84 11.30 -14.18
CA TYR A 483 23.97 12.36 -13.70
C TYR A 483 23.15 11.92 -12.51
N VAL A 484 22.54 10.74 -12.58
CA VAL A 484 21.72 10.16 -11.51
C VAL A 484 22.56 9.92 -10.24
N GLU A 485 23.81 9.45 -10.39
CA GLU A 485 24.73 9.19 -9.29
C GLU A 485 25.27 10.45 -8.58
N LYS A 486 25.11 11.64 -9.18
CA LYS A 486 25.41 12.89 -8.46
C LYS A 486 24.48 13.13 -7.26
N ASN A 487 23.31 12.51 -7.25
CA ASN A 487 22.42 12.60 -6.10
C ASN A 487 22.96 11.73 -4.95
N PRO A 488 23.21 12.29 -3.76
CA PRO A 488 23.79 11.55 -2.63
C PRO A 488 22.90 10.42 -2.09
N SER A 489 21.64 10.38 -2.50
CA SER A 489 20.73 9.30 -2.15
C SER A 489 20.88 8.07 -3.05
N VAL A 490 21.47 8.23 -4.24
CA VAL A 490 21.77 7.14 -5.16
C VAL A 490 23.04 6.44 -4.70
N SER A 491 22.95 5.14 -4.53
CA SER A 491 24.08 4.32 -4.08
C SER A 491 24.86 3.73 -5.26
N ILE A 492 24.14 3.33 -6.33
CA ILE A 492 24.69 2.74 -7.53
C ILE A 492 23.65 2.79 -8.66
N THR A 493 24.11 2.85 -9.89
CA THR A 493 23.33 2.53 -11.10
C THR A 493 23.82 1.22 -11.71
N ILE A 494 22.95 0.53 -12.42
CA ILE A 494 23.22 -0.75 -13.08
C ILE A 494 22.61 -0.72 -14.48
N SER A 495 23.42 -1.00 -15.50
CA SER A 495 22.97 -1.06 -16.88
C SER A 495 23.86 -1.99 -17.72
N ILE A 496 23.45 -2.26 -18.95
CA ILE A 496 24.29 -2.98 -19.92
C ILE A 496 25.60 -2.23 -20.22
N VAL A 497 25.62 -0.91 -20.04
CA VAL A 497 26.83 -0.08 -20.26
C VAL A 497 27.94 -0.44 -19.28
N ASP A 498 27.61 -0.79 -18.04
CA ASP A 498 28.60 -1.22 -17.04
C ASP A 498 29.27 -2.53 -17.45
N VAL A 499 28.48 -3.45 -18.01
CA VAL A 499 28.99 -4.73 -18.54
C VAL A 499 29.91 -4.49 -19.73
N ILE A 500 29.51 -3.63 -20.68
CA ILE A 500 30.32 -3.28 -21.87
C ILE A 500 31.64 -2.62 -21.46
N LYS A 501 31.61 -1.66 -20.54
CA LYS A 501 32.83 -0.98 -20.04
C LYS A 501 33.78 -1.99 -19.39
N ARG A 502 33.25 -2.89 -18.56
CA ARG A 502 34.05 -3.93 -17.89
C ARG A 502 34.64 -4.92 -18.92
N MET A 503 33.85 -5.40 -19.88
CA MET A 503 34.36 -6.26 -20.96
C MET A 503 35.45 -5.57 -21.78
N HIS A 504 35.25 -4.28 -22.12
CA HIS A 504 36.22 -3.51 -22.88
C HIS A 504 37.55 -3.40 -22.12
N ARG A 505 37.52 -3.08 -20.83
CA ARG A 505 38.71 -3.06 -19.97
C ARG A 505 39.37 -4.43 -19.90
N THR A 506 38.60 -5.50 -19.64
CA THR A 506 39.13 -6.86 -19.49
C THR A 506 39.83 -7.34 -20.76
N VAL A 507 39.23 -7.15 -21.93
CA VAL A 507 39.84 -7.51 -23.23
C VAL A 507 41.13 -6.71 -23.52
N MET A 508 41.26 -5.53 -22.92
CA MET A 508 42.44 -4.67 -23.02
C MET A 508 43.41 -4.85 -21.83
N ASP A 509 43.58 -6.08 -21.35
CA ASP A 509 44.49 -6.47 -20.26
C ASP A 509 44.26 -5.75 -18.93
N ASP A 510 43.00 -5.51 -18.58
CA ASP A 510 42.56 -4.80 -17.35
C ASP A 510 43.12 -3.36 -17.23
N ASP A 511 43.46 -2.73 -18.35
CA ASP A 511 43.90 -1.33 -18.37
C ASP A 511 42.71 -0.40 -18.05
N PRO A 512 42.78 0.38 -16.95
CA PRO A 512 41.67 1.27 -16.53
C PRO A 512 41.30 2.35 -17.56
N ASP A 513 42.19 2.72 -18.44
CA ASP A 513 41.92 3.72 -19.49
C ASP A 513 40.87 3.25 -20.50
N TYR A 514 40.64 1.93 -20.57
CA TYR A 514 39.64 1.29 -21.42
C TYR A 514 38.34 0.96 -20.70
N GLU A 515 38.12 1.40 -19.44
CA GLU A 515 36.83 1.28 -18.76
C GLU A 515 35.82 2.31 -19.33
N THR A 516 35.62 2.26 -20.64
CA THR A 516 34.83 3.18 -21.45
C THR A 516 34.02 2.42 -22.50
N VAL A 517 32.94 3.05 -22.98
CA VAL A 517 32.21 2.54 -24.15
C VAL A 517 33.11 2.67 -25.40
N PRO A 518 33.33 1.58 -26.18
CA PRO A 518 34.05 1.67 -27.43
C PRO A 518 33.39 2.67 -28.41
N GLU A 519 34.22 3.43 -29.16
CA GLU A 519 33.72 4.42 -30.16
C GLU A 519 33.14 3.77 -31.43
N ASP A 520 33.48 2.50 -31.69
CA ASP A 520 33.12 1.78 -32.91
C ASP A 520 32.02 0.75 -32.63
N ARG A 521 30.91 0.82 -33.38
CA ARG A 521 29.83 -0.16 -33.34
C ARG A 521 30.28 -1.61 -33.52
N ALA A 522 31.28 -1.85 -34.41
CA ALA A 522 31.82 -3.19 -34.63
C ALA A 522 32.50 -3.73 -33.34
N LYS A 523 33.21 -2.86 -32.61
CA LYS A 523 33.82 -3.25 -31.32
C LYS A 523 32.75 -3.59 -30.29
N VAL A 524 31.69 -2.79 -30.15
CA VAL A 524 30.56 -3.10 -29.25
C VAL A 524 29.92 -4.44 -29.62
N ASN A 525 29.64 -4.67 -30.89
CA ASN A 525 29.06 -5.92 -31.35
C ASN A 525 29.99 -7.13 -31.09
N ASN A 526 31.31 -6.95 -31.21
CA ASN A 526 32.29 -7.99 -30.90
C ASN A 526 32.26 -8.33 -29.40
N LEU A 527 32.14 -7.34 -28.50
CA LEU A 527 32.03 -7.60 -27.05
C LEU A 527 30.79 -8.43 -26.73
N TYR A 528 29.62 -8.09 -27.30
CA TYR A 528 28.42 -8.91 -27.15
C TYR A 528 28.62 -10.34 -27.70
N THR A 529 29.30 -10.49 -28.83
CA THR A 529 29.61 -11.79 -29.40
C THR A 529 30.54 -12.61 -28.49
N MET A 530 31.58 -11.97 -27.95
CA MET A 530 32.52 -12.60 -27.01
C MET A 530 31.78 -13.04 -25.73
N TYR A 531 30.87 -12.19 -25.21
CA TYR A 531 30.06 -12.58 -24.05
C TYR A 531 29.20 -13.78 -24.35
N SER A 532 28.48 -13.79 -25.49
CA SER A 532 27.60 -14.91 -25.87
C SER A 532 28.36 -16.22 -26.17
N MET A 533 29.66 -16.19 -26.38
CA MET A 533 30.51 -17.37 -26.58
C MET A 533 31.09 -17.93 -25.28
N SER A 534 31.25 -17.10 -24.26
CA SER A 534 31.98 -17.43 -23.03
C SER A 534 31.11 -17.42 -21.77
N GLY A 535 30.06 -16.61 -21.74
CA GLY A 535 29.11 -16.51 -20.64
C GLY A 535 27.73 -17.03 -21.01
N ASP A 536 26.76 -16.87 -20.12
CA ASP A 536 25.36 -17.16 -20.39
C ASP A 536 24.65 -15.91 -20.92
N PRO A 537 24.16 -15.90 -22.17
CA PRO A 537 23.41 -14.77 -22.71
C PRO A 537 22.18 -14.38 -21.87
N ASP A 538 21.60 -15.33 -21.12
CA ASP A 538 20.44 -15.06 -20.28
C ASP A 538 20.77 -14.15 -19.09
N ASP A 539 22.03 -14.04 -18.67
CA ASP A 539 22.47 -13.10 -17.62
C ASP A 539 22.31 -11.63 -18.02
N LEU A 540 22.30 -11.34 -19.33
CA LEU A 540 22.08 -9.98 -19.85
C LEU A 540 20.62 -9.61 -19.99
N THR A 541 19.70 -10.57 -19.96
CA THR A 541 18.27 -10.33 -20.25
C THR A 541 17.58 -9.38 -19.28
N SER A 542 18.12 -9.24 -18.07
CA SER A 542 17.65 -8.25 -17.08
C SER A 542 18.15 -6.82 -17.34
N LEU A 543 19.06 -6.62 -18.32
CA LEU A 543 19.67 -5.33 -18.66
C LEU A 543 19.38 -4.89 -20.09
N VAL A 544 19.25 -5.85 -21.02
CA VAL A 544 19.01 -5.61 -22.45
C VAL A 544 18.17 -6.75 -23.02
N ASP A 545 17.22 -6.42 -23.92
CA ASP A 545 16.42 -7.40 -24.61
C ASP A 545 17.23 -8.26 -25.61
N TYR A 546 16.69 -9.41 -26.02
CA TYR A 546 17.36 -10.31 -27.00
C TYR A 546 17.64 -9.65 -28.37
N GLU A 547 16.87 -8.63 -28.74
CA GLU A 547 17.04 -7.91 -30.01
C GLU A 547 18.03 -6.76 -29.90
N TYR A 548 18.50 -6.42 -28.70
CA TYR A 548 19.34 -5.24 -28.41
C TYR A 548 18.66 -3.92 -28.80
N SER A 549 17.35 -3.88 -28.68
CA SER A 549 16.50 -2.74 -29.03
C SER A 549 15.98 -1.97 -27.83
N LYS A 550 16.05 -2.57 -26.63
CA LYS A 550 15.65 -1.98 -25.36
C LYS A 550 16.68 -2.25 -24.29
N ALA A 551 16.89 -1.30 -23.39
CA ALA A 551 17.69 -1.49 -22.19
C ALA A 551 16.99 -0.97 -20.95
N LEU A 552 17.29 -1.62 -19.82
CA LEU A 552 16.88 -1.18 -18.49
C LEU A 552 18.09 -0.61 -17.75
N VAL A 553 17.94 0.61 -17.22
CA VAL A 553 18.88 1.21 -16.27
C VAL A 553 18.21 1.24 -14.93
N THR A 554 18.79 0.57 -13.94
CA THR A 554 18.26 0.52 -12.56
C THR A 554 19.17 1.29 -11.64
N ALA A 555 18.64 2.30 -10.94
CA ALA A 555 19.31 3.00 -9.85
C ALA A 555 18.80 2.48 -8.52
N ILE A 556 19.70 2.07 -7.63
CA ILE A 556 19.37 1.67 -6.26
C ILE A 556 19.66 2.85 -5.33
N LEU A 557 18.66 3.19 -4.51
CA LEU A 557 18.66 4.39 -3.69
C LEU A 557 18.44 4.09 -2.22
N LYS A 558 18.99 4.96 -1.41
CA LYS A 558 18.61 5.11 -0.01
C LYS A 558 17.24 5.75 0.09
N ASN A 559 16.63 5.61 1.25
CA ASN A 559 15.33 6.21 1.51
C ASN A 559 15.33 7.72 1.34
N VAL A 560 14.36 8.21 0.58
CA VAL A 560 14.18 9.65 0.26
C VAL A 560 12.81 10.10 0.73
N SER A 561 12.72 11.32 1.31
CA SER A 561 11.41 11.90 1.64
C SER A 561 10.59 12.10 0.37
N THR A 562 9.27 11.99 0.50
CA THR A 562 8.34 12.16 -0.63
C THR A 562 8.59 13.46 -1.41
N LYS A 563 8.86 14.57 -0.71
CA LYS A 563 9.17 15.86 -1.35
C LYS A 563 10.44 15.78 -2.20
N ASN A 564 11.48 15.15 -1.68
CA ASN A 564 12.75 15.02 -2.39
C ASN A 564 12.63 14.04 -3.56
N SER A 565 11.81 12.98 -3.43
CA SER A 565 11.51 12.05 -4.53
C SER A 565 10.87 12.79 -5.71
N VAL A 566 9.85 13.60 -5.44
CA VAL A 566 9.18 14.41 -6.48
C VAL A 566 10.15 15.34 -7.18
N LEU A 567 10.99 16.05 -6.40
CA LEU A 567 11.98 16.98 -6.97
C LEU A 567 13.02 16.25 -7.81
N PHE A 568 13.52 15.11 -7.33
CA PHE A 568 14.55 14.34 -8.00
C PHE A 568 14.05 13.71 -9.30
N VAL A 569 12.87 13.09 -9.30
CA VAL A 569 12.31 12.51 -10.54
C VAL A 569 12.06 13.61 -11.58
N ASN A 570 11.50 14.76 -11.18
CA ASN A 570 11.26 15.86 -12.12
C ASN A 570 12.57 16.45 -12.68
N ASP A 571 13.62 16.51 -11.87
CA ASP A 571 14.96 16.98 -12.30
C ASP A 571 15.57 16.05 -13.34
N ILE A 572 15.45 14.73 -13.13
CA ILE A 572 15.95 13.73 -14.09
C ILE A 572 15.12 13.75 -15.38
N GLU A 573 13.80 13.82 -15.30
CA GLU A 573 12.96 13.94 -16.51
C GLU A 573 13.35 15.17 -17.34
N HIS A 574 13.63 16.28 -16.66
CA HIS A 574 14.11 17.49 -17.35
C HIS A 574 15.50 17.31 -17.97
N PHE A 575 16.42 16.62 -17.30
CA PHE A 575 17.72 16.26 -17.86
C PHE A 575 17.59 15.38 -19.10
N VAL A 576 16.71 14.36 -19.05
CA VAL A 576 16.43 13.47 -20.18
C VAL A 576 15.87 14.26 -21.36
N ASP A 577 14.89 15.13 -21.14
CA ASP A 577 14.27 15.95 -22.18
C ASP A 577 15.28 16.89 -22.88
N GLN A 578 16.29 17.36 -22.15
CA GLN A 578 17.32 18.26 -22.70
C GLN A 578 18.44 17.55 -23.48
N ASN A 579 18.85 16.37 -23.00
CA ASN A 579 20.05 15.70 -23.49
C ASN A 579 19.77 14.55 -24.46
N PHE A 580 18.56 13.97 -24.43
CA PHE A 580 18.18 12.83 -25.26
C PHE A 580 17.19 13.20 -26.37
N THR A 581 17.38 14.35 -27.00
CA THR A 581 16.46 14.90 -28.03
C THR A 581 16.27 14.00 -29.25
N GLN A 582 17.24 13.15 -29.58
CA GLN A 582 17.15 12.18 -30.69
C GLN A 582 16.43 10.88 -30.28
N TYR A 583 16.52 10.49 -29.00
CA TYR A 583 15.94 9.29 -28.44
C TYR A 583 14.77 9.68 -27.53
N LYS A 584 13.58 9.90 -28.11
CA LYS A 584 12.40 10.38 -27.38
C LYS A 584 11.75 9.33 -26.46
N ASP A 585 12.26 8.10 -26.44
CA ASP A 585 11.64 6.96 -25.77
C ASP A 585 12.42 6.51 -24.51
N ILE A 586 12.87 7.46 -23.70
CA ILE A 586 13.36 7.18 -22.35
C ILE A 586 12.26 7.48 -21.35
N THR A 587 11.88 6.49 -20.57
CA THR A 587 10.81 6.67 -19.59
C THR A 587 11.24 6.15 -18.23
N ALA A 588 11.11 7.01 -17.22
CA ALA A 588 11.33 6.64 -15.82
C ALA A 588 10.15 5.85 -15.26
N THR A 589 10.44 4.83 -14.48
CA THR A 589 9.51 4.01 -13.70
C THR A 589 10.18 3.58 -12.39
N GLY A 590 9.67 2.55 -11.72
CA GLY A 590 10.18 2.08 -10.45
C GLY A 590 9.54 2.78 -9.25
N GLN A 591 9.94 2.37 -8.06
CA GLN A 591 9.29 2.75 -6.80
C GLN A 591 9.28 4.25 -6.54
N LEU A 592 10.36 4.95 -6.92
CA LEU A 592 10.48 6.40 -6.70
C LEU A 592 9.46 7.19 -7.52
N VAL A 593 9.24 6.79 -8.78
CA VAL A 593 8.24 7.41 -9.68
C VAL A 593 6.83 7.10 -9.20
N VAL A 594 6.59 5.86 -8.75
CA VAL A 594 5.32 5.46 -8.12
C VAL A 594 4.97 6.33 -6.92
N LEU A 595 5.93 6.61 -6.04
CA LEU A 595 5.74 7.51 -4.90
C LEU A 595 5.31 8.91 -5.34
N ARG A 596 5.97 9.48 -6.36
CA ARG A 596 5.61 10.78 -6.95
C ARG A 596 4.17 10.76 -7.45
N ASP A 597 3.84 9.80 -8.30
CA ASP A 597 2.53 9.72 -8.94
C ASP A 597 1.40 9.46 -7.94
N MET A 598 1.65 8.62 -6.94
CA MET A 598 0.70 8.38 -5.84
C MET A 598 0.36 9.67 -5.08
N VAL A 599 1.35 10.49 -4.76
CA VAL A 599 1.13 11.79 -4.10
C VAL A 599 0.27 12.71 -4.97
N GLU A 600 0.59 12.80 -6.24
CA GLU A 600 -0.16 13.62 -7.19
C GLU A 600 -1.61 13.14 -7.32
N LEU A 601 -1.81 11.83 -7.45
CA LEU A 601 -3.13 11.20 -7.51
C LEU A 601 -3.92 11.41 -6.21
N VAL A 602 -3.31 11.29 -5.04
CA VAL A 602 -3.96 11.52 -3.74
C VAL A 602 -4.41 12.99 -3.59
N ILE A 603 -3.54 13.94 -3.95
CA ILE A 603 -3.88 15.37 -3.90
C ILE A 603 -5.03 15.65 -4.86
N LYS A 604 -4.95 15.20 -6.11
CA LYS A 604 -6.00 15.38 -7.13
C LYS A 604 -7.31 14.74 -6.70
N SER A 605 -7.27 13.52 -6.15
CA SER A 605 -8.45 12.82 -5.62
C SER A 605 -9.12 13.62 -4.49
N SER A 606 -8.32 14.16 -3.58
CA SER A 606 -8.82 14.95 -2.44
C SER A 606 -9.50 16.24 -2.90
N VAL A 607 -8.89 16.96 -3.84
CA VAL A 607 -9.45 18.19 -4.40
C VAL A 607 -10.77 17.91 -5.13
N ILE A 608 -10.80 16.90 -6.01
CA ILE A 608 -12.02 16.51 -6.74
C ILE A 608 -13.13 16.12 -5.76
N SER A 609 -12.84 15.31 -4.76
CA SER A 609 -13.82 14.86 -3.77
C SER A 609 -14.38 16.01 -2.95
N ILE A 610 -13.53 16.95 -2.50
CA ILE A 610 -13.98 18.16 -1.77
C ILE A 610 -14.86 19.04 -2.66
N CYS A 611 -14.49 19.28 -3.91
CA CYS A 611 -15.28 20.07 -4.86
C CYS A 611 -16.64 19.40 -5.12
N CYS A 612 -16.68 18.09 -5.34
CA CYS A 612 -17.93 17.35 -5.52
C CYS A 612 -18.82 17.42 -4.26
N LEU A 613 -18.23 17.30 -3.07
CA LEU A 613 -18.95 17.42 -1.80
C LEU A 613 -19.57 18.80 -1.61
N LEU A 614 -18.82 19.87 -1.88
CA LEU A 614 -19.31 21.25 -1.79
C LEU A 614 -20.45 21.50 -2.79
N TYR A 615 -20.35 20.93 -3.99
CA TYR A 615 -21.37 21.05 -5.03
C TYR A 615 -22.64 20.25 -4.70
N THR A 616 -22.51 19.06 -4.14
CA THR A 616 -23.64 18.17 -3.82
C THR A 616 -24.29 18.47 -2.46
N SER A 617 -23.65 19.31 -1.63
CA SER A 617 -24.20 19.70 -0.33
C SER A 617 -25.49 20.52 -0.51
N PRO A 618 -26.63 20.11 0.09
CA PRO A 618 -27.89 20.80 -0.09
C PRO A 618 -27.81 22.25 0.41
N SER A 619 -28.12 23.19 -0.49
CA SER A 619 -28.17 24.61 -0.15
C SER A 619 -29.22 24.88 0.95
N PRO A 620 -28.96 25.82 1.89
CA PRO A 620 -29.95 26.26 2.85
C PRO A 620 -31.25 26.80 2.21
N ARG A 621 -31.21 27.15 0.92
CA ARG A 621 -32.38 27.61 0.15
C ARG A 621 -33.37 26.50 -0.21
N ASP A 622 -32.98 25.24 -0.18
CA ASP A 622 -33.84 24.09 -0.50
C ASP A 622 -34.68 23.63 0.71
N ARG A 623 -34.67 24.37 1.82
CA ARG A 623 -35.47 24.17 3.03
C ARG A 623 -36.73 25.02 3.09
N GLY A 624 -37.20 25.56 1.96
CA GLY A 624 -38.46 26.27 1.80
C GLY A 624 -39.65 25.33 1.63
#